data_7203520ec77038798a6f126097711f60
#
_entry.id   7203520ec77038798a6f126097711f60
#
_cell.length_a   1.000
_cell.length_b   1.000
_cell.length_c   1.000
_cell.angle_alpha   90.00
_cell.angle_beta   90.00
_cell.angle_gamma   90.00
#
_symmetry.space_group_name_H-M   'P 1'
#
loop_
_entity.id
_entity.type
_entity.pdbx_description
1 polymer ?
#
loop_
_entity_poly.entity_id
_entity_poly.type
_entity_poly.pdbx_seq_one_letter_code
_entity_poly.pdbx_strand_id
1 'polypeptide(L)'
;MRNLKFFAVATAGILAFSSCKKEDDNNVNPGEGNPSNEKGIVSLHFDNVYKKVGNSIKLANDAKSEGTILTSANNQQHKFQTLKYIISDVSLITKDGKEVQYNHGDPNKGAQIINQAESASHHFNIPNIPVGEYSKVKFLLGISEEVFKKGENFQKEFFDKSTKEGMNWKWKNGYRHLRFEGFYGTDFSSAFKLHLGDKVASENANSIPGSIAIELPIKDILKVQKGQTSAIHIKVDLDKYLSGVNKITLSKTNEDIHSVVGADEFVKNIKEGMFSVDHLH
;
A
#
# COMPACT_ATOMS: atom_id res chain seq x y z
N MET A 1 -30.72 55.95 40.21
CA MET A 1 -30.69 57.23 39.50
C MET A 1 -30.31 56.93 38.06
N ARG A 2 -31.25 57.09 37.31
CA ARG A 2 -31.70 57.91 36.16
C ARG A 2 -31.42 57.20 34.83
N ASN A 3 -32.47 56.68 34.26
CA ASN A 3 -33.24 57.10 33.06
C ASN A 3 -32.55 56.71 31.74
N LEU A 4 -33.09 55.77 31.00
CA LEU A 4 -34.24 55.80 30.08
C LEU A 4 -34.00 56.72 28.86
N LYS A 5 -33.96 56.16 27.66
CA LYS A 5 -34.87 56.56 26.56
C LYS A 5 -34.73 55.62 25.32
N PHE A 6 -35.88 55.15 24.95
CA PHE A 6 -36.26 54.57 23.64
C PHE A 6 -36.06 55.54 22.48
N PHE A 7 -35.74 55.03 21.30
CA PHE A 7 -36.31 55.54 20.05
C PHE A 7 -36.42 54.37 19.01
N ALA A 8 -37.69 54.11 18.71
CA ALA A 8 -38.09 53.34 17.55
C ALA A 8 -38.31 54.26 16.38
N VAL A 9 -37.83 53.96 15.21
CA VAL A 9 -38.33 54.51 13.94
C VAL A 9 -38.50 53.37 12.95
N ALA A 10 -39.75 53.12 12.63
CA ALA A 10 -40.18 52.33 11.51
C ALA A 10 -40.27 53.20 10.26
N THR A 11 -39.83 52.78 9.12
CA THR A 11 -40.32 53.28 7.83
C THR A 11 -40.36 52.21 6.80
N ALA A 12 -41.51 52.16 6.17
CA ALA A 12 -41.97 51.16 5.21
C ALA A 12 -41.43 51.37 3.78
N GLY A 13 -41.38 50.30 3.03
CA GLY A 13 -41.90 50.17 1.67
C GLY A 13 -41.06 50.74 0.55
N ILE A 14 -40.73 49.85 -0.40
CA ILE A 14 -41.17 50.01 -1.81
C ILE A 14 -40.83 48.67 -2.52
N LEU A 15 -41.89 48.00 -2.97
CA LEU A 15 -41.83 46.93 -3.97
C LEU A 15 -41.59 47.56 -5.34
N ALA A 16 -40.55 47.11 -6.03
CA ALA A 16 -40.41 47.36 -7.45
C ALA A 16 -40.32 46.01 -8.17
N PHE A 17 -41.41 45.64 -8.80
CA PHE A 17 -41.42 44.62 -9.85
C PHE A 17 -40.73 45.17 -11.10
N SER A 18 -39.72 44.47 -11.59
CA SER A 18 -39.16 44.70 -12.90
C SER A 18 -39.05 43.37 -13.66
N SER A 19 -39.94 43.22 -14.52
CA SER A 19 -40.08 42.57 -15.82
C SER A 19 -38.95 41.69 -16.35
N CYS A 20 -39.33 40.46 -16.73
CA CYS A 20 -38.61 39.55 -17.58
C CYS A 20 -38.11 40.23 -18.86
N LYS A 21 -36.85 39.93 -19.21
CA LYS A 21 -36.42 39.73 -20.60
C LYS A 21 -35.73 38.41 -20.70
N LYS A 22 -36.32 37.52 -21.52
CA LYS A 22 -35.63 36.38 -22.12
C LYS A 22 -34.62 36.95 -23.11
N GLU A 23 -33.39 36.63 -22.92
CA GLU A 23 -32.42 36.56 -24.02
C GLU A 23 -31.89 35.12 -24.08
N ASP A 24 -32.22 34.48 -25.20
CA ASP A 24 -31.61 33.21 -25.61
C ASP A 24 -30.16 33.49 -25.99
N ASP A 25 -29.24 33.06 -25.13
CA ASP A 25 -27.85 32.87 -25.52
C ASP A 25 -27.47 31.42 -25.29
N ASN A 26 -27.72 30.62 -26.34
CA ASN A 26 -27.04 29.35 -26.55
C ASN A 26 -25.56 29.62 -26.83
N ASN A 27 -24.77 29.74 -25.79
CA ASN A 27 -23.34 29.57 -25.87
C ASN A 27 -22.89 28.70 -24.70
N VAL A 28 -23.23 27.41 -24.77
CA VAL A 28 -22.63 26.40 -23.90
C VAL A 28 -21.23 26.13 -24.44
N ASN A 29 -20.25 26.78 -23.85
CA ASN A 29 -18.87 26.45 -24.05
C ASN A 29 -18.61 25.06 -23.38
N PRO A 30 -18.34 23.98 -24.13
CA PRO A 30 -18.08 22.67 -23.54
C PRO A 30 -16.62 22.60 -23.13
N GLY A 31 -16.31 23.07 -21.93
CA GLY A 31 -14.93 22.97 -21.48
C GLY A 31 -14.64 23.75 -20.20
N GLU A 32 -15.20 23.29 -19.11
CA GLU A 32 -14.60 23.32 -17.75
C GLU A 32 -15.61 22.61 -16.85
N GLY A 33 -15.60 21.28 -16.94
CA GLY A 33 -16.34 20.46 -15.98
C GLY A 33 -15.76 20.72 -14.59
N ASN A 34 -16.55 21.35 -13.75
CA ASN A 34 -16.31 21.39 -12.33
C ASN A 34 -15.96 19.97 -11.88
N PRO A 35 -14.80 19.70 -11.24
CA PRO A 35 -14.41 18.36 -10.85
C PRO A 35 -15.55 17.75 -10.04
N SER A 36 -16.17 16.68 -10.55
CA SER A 36 -17.31 16.08 -9.87
C SER A 36 -16.86 15.67 -8.47
N ASN A 37 -17.59 16.12 -7.43
CA ASN A 37 -17.37 15.67 -6.06
C ASN A 37 -17.75 14.20 -5.84
N GLU A 38 -17.97 13.48 -6.93
CA GLU A 38 -18.37 12.08 -6.94
C GLU A 38 -17.18 11.17 -6.66
N LYS A 39 -17.41 10.14 -5.87
CA LYS A 39 -16.37 9.24 -5.40
C LYS A 39 -16.80 7.78 -5.54
N GLY A 40 -15.81 6.92 -5.76
CA GLY A 40 -15.93 5.47 -5.74
C GLY A 40 -14.96 4.83 -4.76
N ILE A 41 -14.85 3.53 -4.84
CA ILE A 41 -13.93 2.71 -4.05
C ILE A 41 -12.95 2.04 -5.01
N VAL A 42 -11.67 2.00 -4.64
CA VAL A 42 -10.69 1.16 -5.30
C VAL A 42 -10.26 0.07 -4.32
N SER A 43 -10.29 -1.18 -4.74
CA SER A 43 -9.82 -2.33 -3.96
C SER A 43 -8.53 -2.86 -4.58
N LEU A 44 -7.44 -2.88 -3.82
CA LEU A 44 -6.21 -3.56 -4.21
C LEU A 44 -6.27 -5.00 -3.74
N HIS A 45 -6.14 -5.96 -4.65
CA HIS A 45 -6.08 -7.38 -4.36
C HIS A 45 -4.65 -7.87 -4.56
N PHE A 46 -3.98 -8.31 -3.50
CA PHE A 46 -2.61 -8.81 -3.54
C PHE A 46 -2.60 -10.33 -3.71
N ASP A 47 -2.35 -10.77 -4.95
CA ASP A 47 -2.32 -12.18 -5.33
C ASP A 47 -0.90 -12.73 -5.18
N ASN A 48 -0.60 -13.33 -4.02
CA ASN A 48 0.67 -13.97 -3.74
C ASN A 48 0.77 -15.30 -4.51
N VAL A 49 1.64 -15.35 -5.52
CA VAL A 49 1.72 -16.45 -6.46
C VAL A 49 3.17 -16.88 -6.73
N TYR A 50 3.32 -18.06 -7.31
CA TYR A 50 4.59 -18.54 -7.80
C TYR A 50 4.58 -18.59 -9.33
N LYS A 51 5.38 -17.70 -9.94
CA LYS A 51 5.58 -17.52 -11.39
C LYS A 51 4.35 -17.06 -12.17
N LYS A 52 3.15 -17.58 -11.90
CA LYS A 52 1.94 -17.13 -12.60
C LYS A 52 0.73 -17.05 -11.66
N VAL A 53 -0.22 -16.22 -12.02
CA VAL A 53 -1.49 -16.06 -11.32
C VAL A 53 -2.25 -17.40 -11.27
N GLY A 54 -2.98 -17.61 -10.17
CA GLY A 54 -3.70 -18.85 -9.89
C GLY A 54 -2.88 -19.91 -9.15
N ASN A 55 -1.56 -19.76 -9.07
CA ASN A 55 -0.69 -20.65 -8.27
C ASN A 55 -0.57 -20.11 -6.84
N SER A 56 -1.64 -20.22 -6.05
CA SER A 56 -1.66 -19.78 -4.65
C SER A 56 -0.58 -20.49 -3.82
N ILE A 57 0.02 -19.77 -2.87
CA ILE A 57 1.08 -20.27 -2.01
C ILE A 57 0.46 -20.95 -0.77
N LYS A 58 0.72 -22.26 -0.60
CA LYS A 58 0.45 -22.97 0.65
C LYS A 58 1.67 -22.84 1.57
N LEU A 59 1.46 -22.30 2.76
CA LEU A 59 2.51 -22.21 3.77
C LEU A 59 2.79 -23.59 4.39
N ALA A 60 4.05 -23.85 4.74
CA ALA A 60 4.47 -25.01 5.49
C ALA A 60 4.46 -24.70 6.99
N ASN A 61 4.04 -25.63 7.84
CA ASN A 61 4.10 -25.45 9.30
C ASN A 61 5.53 -25.62 9.84
N ASP A 62 6.27 -26.54 9.25
CA ASP A 62 7.66 -26.84 9.60
C ASP A 62 8.43 -27.39 8.36
N ALA A 63 9.68 -27.78 8.56
CA ALA A 63 10.55 -28.32 7.52
C ALA A 63 10.01 -29.59 6.86
N LYS A 64 9.22 -30.40 7.56
CA LYS A 64 8.70 -31.70 7.09
C LYS A 64 7.28 -31.62 6.56
N SER A 65 6.52 -30.59 6.96
CA SER A 65 5.13 -30.43 6.53
C SER A 65 5.01 -30.02 5.07
N GLU A 66 3.86 -30.30 4.49
CA GLU A 66 3.52 -29.85 3.14
C GLU A 66 3.51 -28.32 3.03
N GLY A 67 3.91 -27.84 1.88
CA GLY A 67 3.87 -26.42 1.47
C GLY A 67 4.15 -26.33 -0.02
N THR A 68 3.84 -25.17 -0.62
CA THR A 68 4.21 -24.93 -2.02
C THR A 68 5.73 -24.90 -2.15
N ILE A 69 6.28 -25.81 -2.95
CA ILE A 69 7.71 -25.82 -3.25
C ILE A 69 7.98 -24.90 -4.43
N LEU A 70 8.80 -23.87 -4.17
CA LEU A 70 9.30 -22.95 -5.17
C LEU A 70 10.71 -23.41 -5.56
N THR A 71 11.05 -23.26 -6.84
CA THR A 71 12.39 -23.53 -7.35
C THR A 71 12.94 -22.26 -7.97
N SER A 72 14.01 -21.72 -7.38
CA SER A 72 14.65 -20.50 -7.85
C SER A 72 15.37 -20.70 -9.19
N ALA A 73 15.80 -19.58 -9.81
CA ALA A 73 16.56 -19.62 -11.06
C ALA A 73 17.89 -20.42 -10.95
N ASN A 74 18.43 -20.55 -9.73
CA ASN A 74 19.63 -21.36 -9.44
C ASN A 74 19.28 -22.80 -9.01
N ASN A 75 18.08 -23.27 -9.35
CA ASN A 75 17.58 -24.61 -9.05
C ASN A 75 17.52 -24.96 -7.54
N GLN A 76 17.55 -23.96 -6.66
CA GLN A 76 17.40 -24.18 -5.23
C GLN A 76 15.92 -24.24 -4.85
N GLN A 77 15.53 -25.32 -4.18
CA GLN A 77 14.17 -25.46 -3.64
C GLN A 77 14.01 -24.74 -2.32
N HIS A 78 12.85 -24.11 -2.14
CA HIS A 78 12.47 -23.46 -0.90
C HIS A 78 10.95 -23.48 -0.73
N LYS A 79 10.47 -23.29 0.50
CA LYS A 79 9.05 -23.13 0.84
C LYS A 79 8.89 -22.14 1.99
N PHE A 80 7.78 -21.42 1.99
CA PHE A 80 7.48 -20.42 3.02
C PHE A 80 6.78 -21.06 4.22
N GLN A 81 7.16 -20.60 5.42
CA GLN A 81 6.43 -20.78 6.69
C GLN A 81 5.67 -19.51 7.06
N THR A 82 6.31 -18.37 6.87
CA THR A 82 5.71 -17.05 7.11
C THR A 82 5.91 -16.17 5.89
N LEU A 83 4.84 -15.52 5.46
CA LEU A 83 4.84 -14.60 4.36
C LEU A 83 3.93 -13.43 4.71
N LYS A 84 4.53 -12.31 5.15
CA LYS A 84 3.83 -11.10 5.53
C LYS A 84 4.58 -9.88 5.03
N TYR A 85 3.83 -8.83 4.69
CA TYR A 85 4.40 -7.52 4.35
C TYR A 85 3.41 -6.39 4.62
N ILE A 86 3.93 -5.18 4.78
CA ILE A 86 3.14 -3.97 5.03
C ILE A 86 3.03 -3.19 3.73
N ILE A 87 1.82 -2.72 3.42
CA ILE A 87 1.54 -1.77 2.35
C ILE A 87 1.03 -0.48 2.99
N SER A 88 1.59 0.66 2.60
CA SER A 88 1.16 1.99 3.05
C SER A 88 1.29 3.05 1.95
N ASP A 89 0.87 4.26 2.26
CA ASP A 89 1.01 5.45 1.42
C ASP A 89 0.56 5.22 -0.04
N VAL A 90 -0.63 4.60 -0.18
CA VAL A 90 -1.17 4.28 -1.51
C VAL A 90 -1.59 5.56 -2.23
N SER A 91 -1.22 5.66 -3.50
CA SER A 91 -1.65 6.71 -4.42
C SER A 91 -2.13 6.10 -5.73
N LEU A 92 -3.07 6.76 -6.36
CA LEU A 92 -3.47 6.51 -7.73
C LEU A 92 -3.07 7.71 -8.59
N ILE A 93 -2.49 7.46 -9.76
CA ILE A 93 -2.11 8.50 -10.72
C ILE A 93 -3.15 8.53 -11.83
N THR A 94 -3.80 9.66 -12.01
CA THR A 94 -4.76 9.86 -13.09
C THR A 94 -4.06 9.78 -14.45
N LYS A 95 -4.83 9.64 -15.50
CA LYS A 95 -4.31 9.58 -16.88
C LYS A 95 -3.56 10.85 -17.29
N ASP A 96 -3.94 12.00 -16.75
CA ASP A 96 -3.29 13.30 -16.95
C ASP A 96 -2.13 13.57 -15.97
N GLY A 97 -1.76 12.58 -15.13
CA GLY A 97 -0.60 12.61 -14.27
C GLY A 97 -0.81 13.20 -12.87
N LYS A 98 -2.05 13.54 -12.48
CA LYS A 98 -2.35 14.03 -11.14
C LYS A 98 -2.32 12.89 -10.13
N GLU A 99 -1.66 13.10 -8.98
CA GLU A 99 -1.61 12.14 -7.89
C GLU A 99 -2.80 12.32 -6.93
N VAL A 100 -3.50 11.21 -6.64
CA VAL A 100 -4.56 11.10 -5.64
C VAL A 100 -4.07 10.21 -4.52
N GLN A 101 -3.76 10.81 -3.38
CA GLN A 101 -3.20 10.15 -2.21
C GLN A 101 -4.31 9.62 -1.28
N TYR A 102 -4.08 8.45 -0.67
CA TYR A 102 -4.97 7.86 0.33
C TYR A 102 -4.29 7.79 1.69
N ASN A 103 -4.75 8.61 2.64
CA ASN A 103 -4.27 8.64 4.04
C ASN A 103 -2.75 8.58 4.19
N HIS A 104 -2.01 9.26 3.28
CA HIS A 104 -0.56 9.33 3.36
C HIS A 104 -0.09 9.86 4.71
N GLY A 105 0.94 9.22 5.25
CA GLY A 105 1.52 9.61 6.53
C GLY A 105 0.67 9.30 7.77
N ASP A 106 -0.46 8.58 7.62
CA ASP A 106 -1.31 8.08 8.72
C ASP A 106 -1.48 6.55 8.60
N PRO A 107 -0.60 5.74 9.17
CA PRO A 107 -0.68 4.29 9.05
C PRO A 107 -1.88 3.67 9.76
N ASN A 108 -2.48 4.36 10.76
CA ASN A 108 -3.69 3.88 11.43
C ASN A 108 -4.86 3.72 10.44
N LYS A 109 -4.89 4.54 9.38
CA LYS A 109 -5.94 4.55 8.35
C LYS A 109 -5.46 4.13 6.97
N GLY A 110 -4.17 4.34 6.68
CA GLY A 110 -3.59 4.21 5.34
C GLY A 110 -2.63 3.02 5.17
N ALA A 111 -2.49 2.15 6.18
CA ALA A 111 -1.63 0.98 6.08
C ALA A 111 -2.39 -0.34 6.26
N GLN A 112 -1.92 -1.37 5.56
CA GLN A 112 -2.44 -2.73 5.61
C GLN A 112 -1.28 -3.72 5.78
N ILE A 113 -1.48 -4.74 6.63
CA ILE A 113 -0.59 -5.90 6.69
C ILE A 113 -1.21 -6.98 5.82
N ILE A 114 -0.47 -7.42 4.82
CA ILE A 114 -0.82 -8.59 4.00
C ILE A 114 -0.20 -9.81 4.65
N ASN A 115 -1.03 -10.80 4.98
CA ASN A 115 -0.65 -12.04 5.65
C ASN A 115 -1.15 -13.22 4.82
N GLN A 116 -0.26 -14.03 4.26
CA GLN A 116 -0.63 -15.17 3.43
C GLN A 116 -1.53 -16.20 4.15
N ALA A 117 -1.43 -16.28 5.47
CA ALA A 117 -2.29 -17.17 6.26
C ALA A 117 -3.75 -16.65 6.39
N GLU A 118 -4.02 -15.40 6.04
CA GLU A 118 -5.29 -14.71 6.23
C GLU A 118 -5.78 -14.08 4.93
N SER A 119 -6.57 -14.80 4.15
CA SER A 119 -7.04 -14.36 2.83
C SER A 119 -7.77 -13.00 2.85
N ALA A 120 -8.49 -12.69 3.93
CA ALA A 120 -9.15 -11.38 4.08
C ALA A 120 -8.15 -10.21 4.09
N SER A 121 -6.90 -10.44 4.52
CA SER A 121 -5.86 -9.42 4.53
C SER A 121 -5.36 -9.04 3.13
N HIS A 122 -5.60 -9.89 2.13
CA HIS A 122 -5.14 -9.67 0.75
C HIS A 122 -5.91 -8.56 0.03
N HIS A 123 -7.02 -8.08 0.61
CA HIS A 123 -7.84 -7.01 0.05
C HIS A 123 -7.62 -5.72 0.83
N PHE A 124 -7.20 -4.68 0.14
CA PHE A 124 -7.03 -3.34 0.70
C PHE A 124 -7.99 -2.35 0.05
N ASN A 125 -9.10 -2.04 0.72
CA ASN A 125 -10.12 -1.14 0.22
C ASN A 125 -9.76 0.32 0.48
N ILE A 126 -9.82 1.12 -0.57
CA ILE A 126 -9.49 2.54 -0.57
C ILE A 126 -10.75 3.32 -0.94
N PRO A 127 -11.51 3.81 0.04
CA PRO A 127 -12.73 4.58 -0.21
C PRO A 127 -12.41 6.02 -0.62
N ASN A 128 -13.44 6.70 -1.11
CA ASN A 128 -13.41 8.13 -1.44
C ASN A 128 -12.44 8.53 -2.55
N ILE A 129 -12.15 7.64 -3.47
CA ILE A 129 -11.36 7.96 -4.67
C ILE A 129 -12.24 8.76 -5.65
N PRO A 130 -11.81 9.93 -6.14
CA PRO A 130 -12.56 10.71 -7.13
C PRO A 130 -12.89 9.89 -8.37
N VAL A 131 -14.09 10.11 -8.92
CA VAL A 131 -14.45 9.54 -10.23
C VAL A 131 -13.47 10.01 -11.28
N GLY A 132 -12.99 9.07 -12.13
CA GLY A 132 -12.00 9.40 -13.15
C GLY A 132 -11.29 8.18 -13.73
N GLU A 133 -10.30 8.47 -14.56
CA GLU A 133 -9.44 7.49 -15.22
C GLU A 133 -8.03 7.51 -14.60
N TYR A 134 -7.52 6.33 -14.22
CA TYR A 134 -6.24 6.18 -13.54
C TYR A 134 -5.33 5.23 -14.33
N SER A 135 -4.06 5.62 -14.43
CA SER A 135 -3.04 4.92 -15.25
C SER A 135 -1.96 4.22 -14.46
N LYS A 136 -1.83 4.55 -13.14
CA LYS A 136 -0.84 3.90 -12.28
C LYS A 136 -1.35 3.80 -10.84
N VAL A 137 -0.84 2.81 -10.11
CA VAL A 137 -0.93 2.70 -8.67
C VAL A 137 0.48 2.77 -8.07
N LYS A 138 0.62 3.51 -6.97
CA LYS A 138 1.87 3.63 -6.18
C LYS A 138 1.59 3.24 -4.75
N PHE A 139 2.57 2.65 -4.09
CA PHE A 139 2.52 2.38 -2.65
C PHE A 139 3.94 2.21 -2.08
N LEU A 140 4.05 2.27 -0.76
CA LEU A 140 5.24 1.81 -0.06
C LEU A 140 5.06 0.37 0.39
N LEU A 141 6.06 -0.46 0.15
CA LEU A 141 6.28 -1.69 0.90
C LEU A 141 6.97 -1.29 2.21
N GLY A 142 6.19 -1.21 3.29
CA GLY A 142 6.64 -0.73 4.60
C GLY A 142 5.94 0.53 5.08
N ILE A 143 6.56 1.20 6.05
CA ILE A 143 6.16 2.49 6.62
C ILE A 143 7.25 3.51 6.31
N SER A 144 6.87 4.74 5.97
CA SER A 144 7.84 5.79 5.65
C SER A 144 8.67 6.20 6.87
N GLU A 145 9.92 6.60 6.63
CA GLU A 145 10.81 7.08 7.69
C GLU A 145 10.22 8.30 8.42
N GLU A 146 9.54 9.18 7.68
CA GLU A 146 8.89 10.35 8.26
C GLU A 146 7.82 9.97 9.28
N VAL A 147 7.01 8.97 8.97
CA VAL A 147 5.99 8.43 9.88
C VAL A 147 6.63 7.74 11.06
N PHE A 148 7.65 6.93 10.83
CA PHE A 148 8.39 6.27 11.88
C PHE A 148 8.94 7.27 12.92
N LYS A 149 9.52 8.40 12.47
CA LYS A 149 10.05 9.47 13.32
C LYS A 149 9.01 10.19 14.17
N LYS A 150 7.72 10.14 13.82
CA LYS A 150 6.62 10.68 14.65
C LYS A 150 6.36 9.89 15.93
N GLY A 151 6.98 8.71 16.07
CA GLY A 151 6.92 7.86 17.25
C GLY A 151 5.67 7.00 17.34
N GLU A 152 5.69 6.07 18.31
CA GLU A 152 4.66 5.03 18.49
C GLU A 152 3.26 5.60 18.76
N ASN A 153 3.18 6.64 19.59
CA ASN A 153 1.89 7.22 19.97
C ASN A 153 1.11 7.80 18.78
N PHE A 154 1.79 8.32 17.77
CA PHE A 154 1.18 8.84 16.56
C PHE A 154 0.50 7.73 15.73
N GLN A 155 1.05 6.54 15.76
CA GLN A 155 0.65 5.40 14.94
C GLN A 155 0.19 4.19 15.79
N LYS A 156 -0.31 4.47 17.00
CA LYS A 156 -0.55 3.46 18.03
C LYS A 156 -1.42 2.28 17.59
N GLU A 157 -2.52 2.53 16.90
CA GLU A 157 -3.44 1.45 16.46
C GLU A 157 -2.75 0.49 15.48
N PHE A 158 -2.04 1.05 14.51
CA PHE A 158 -1.30 0.24 13.54
C PHE A 158 -0.10 -0.43 14.19
N PHE A 159 0.59 0.25 15.11
CA PHE A 159 1.70 -0.34 15.86
C PHE A 159 1.26 -1.54 16.69
N ASP A 160 0.14 -1.44 17.41
CA ASP A 160 -0.44 -2.54 18.18
C ASP A 160 -0.86 -3.71 17.28
N LYS A 161 -1.48 -3.42 16.13
CA LYS A 161 -1.83 -4.42 15.11
C LYS A 161 -0.57 -5.13 14.60
N SER A 162 0.45 -4.38 14.24
CA SER A 162 1.70 -4.93 13.71
C SER A 162 2.45 -5.76 14.77
N THR A 163 2.33 -5.41 16.04
CA THR A 163 2.89 -6.20 17.16
C THR A 163 2.21 -7.56 17.27
N LYS A 164 0.88 -7.61 17.20
CA LYS A 164 0.10 -8.86 17.21
C LYS A 164 0.46 -9.76 16.03
N GLU A 165 0.69 -9.16 14.87
CA GLU A 165 1.10 -9.86 13.64
C GLU A 165 2.59 -10.24 13.61
N GLY A 166 3.38 -9.84 14.61
CA GLY A 166 4.82 -10.07 14.66
C GLY A 166 5.59 -9.27 13.61
N MET A 167 5.04 -8.13 13.19
CA MET A 167 5.64 -7.22 12.22
C MET A 167 6.41 -6.06 12.87
N ASN A 168 6.69 -6.14 14.17
CA ASN A 168 7.57 -5.23 14.90
C ASN A 168 8.84 -5.94 15.39
N TRP A 169 9.90 -5.15 15.58
CA TRP A 169 11.11 -5.66 16.21
C TRP A 169 10.91 -5.74 17.73
N LYS A 170 11.27 -6.87 18.35
CA LYS A 170 11.16 -7.04 19.82
C LYS A 170 12.15 -6.18 20.62
N TRP A 171 13.25 -5.78 19.98
CA TRP A 171 14.37 -5.07 20.63
C TRP A 171 14.46 -3.59 20.25
N LYS A 172 13.58 -3.12 19.35
CA LYS A 172 13.53 -1.74 18.86
C LYS A 172 12.10 -1.33 18.53
N ASN A 173 11.79 -0.07 18.71
CA ASN A 173 10.59 0.52 18.15
C ASN A 173 10.80 0.62 16.64
N GLY A 174 10.05 -0.15 15.86
CA GLY A 174 10.15 -0.15 14.40
C GLY A 174 9.47 -1.36 13.77
N TYR A 175 9.28 -1.28 12.46
CA TYR A 175 8.55 -2.28 11.71
C TYR A 175 9.47 -3.25 10.98
N ARG A 176 9.01 -4.51 10.84
CA ARG A 176 9.42 -5.39 9.76
C ARG A 176 8.51 -5.10 8.58
N HIS A 177 9.01 -4.41 7.59
CA HIS A 177 8.23 -4.05 6.39
C HIS A 177 7.87 -5.27 5.56
N LEU A 178 8.78 -6.27 5.55
CA LEU A 178 8.60 -7.57 4.97
C LEU A 178 9.16 -8.63 5.94
N ARG A 179 8.41 -9.72 6.10
CA ARG A 179 8.77 -10.88 6.90
C ARG A 179 8.52 -12.14 6.10
N PHE A 180 9.56 -12.67 5.48
CA PHE A 180 9.58 -13.95 4.81
C PHE A 180 10.44 -14.92 5.59
N GLU A 181 9.84 -16.04 5.99
CA GLU A 181 10.52 -17.10 6.71
C GLU A 181 10.15 -18.44 6.09
N GLY A 182 11.06 -19.40 6.14
CA GLY A 182 10.78 -20.72 5.61
C GLY A 182 12.00 -21.62 5.60
N PHE A 183 11.98 -22.58 4.68
CA PHE A 183 12.97 -23.66 4.60
C PHE A 183 13.48 -23.77 3.18
N TYR A 184 14.75 -24.17 3.03
CA TYR A 184 15.39 -24.34 1.73
C TYR A 184 16.32 -25.55 1.69
N GLY A 185 16.74 -25.93 0.47
CA GLY A 185 17.51 -27.11 0.20
C GLY A 185 16.66 -28.30 -0.26
N THR A 186 17.27 -29.36 -0.67
CA THR A 186 16.57 -30.55 -1.21
C THR A 186 15.75 -31.30 -0.17
N ASP A 187 16.15 -31.22 1.08
CA ASP A 187 15.48 -31.84 2.24
C ASP A 187 14.81 -30.81 3.16
N PHE A 188 14.91 -29.53 2.83
CA PHE A 188 14.40 -28.41 3.63
C PHE A 188 14.96 -28.33 5.07
N SER A 189 16.13 -28.92 5.31
CA SER A 189 16.76 -28.91 6.66
C SER A 189 17.33 -27.55 7.06
N SER A 190 17.56 -26.66 6.11
CA SER A 190 18.02 -25.30 6.37
C SER A 190 16.84 -24.33 6.41
N ALA A 191 16.85 -23.38 7.37
CA ALA A 191 15.84 -22.34 7.50
C ALA A 191 16.36 -21.01 6.97
N PHE A 192 15.46 -20.16 6.46
CA PHE A 192 15.80 -18.78 6.11
C PHE A 192 14.83 -17.79 6.78
N LYS A 193 15.33 -16.59 7.02
CA LYS A 193 14.59 -15.42 7.49
C LYS A 193 15.05 -14.20 6.71
N LEU A 194 14.15 -13.63 5.93
CA LEU A 194 14.33 -12.34 5.28
C LEU A 194 13.38 -11.35 5.92
N HIS A 195 13.90 -10.55 6.84
CA HIS A 195 13.18 -9.48 7.51
C HIS A 195 13.73 -8.14 7.03
N LEU A 196 13.04 -7.49 6.13
CA LEU A 196 13.38 -6.13 5.71
C LEU A 196 12.65 -5.15 6.62
N GLY A 197 13.32 -4.08 7.03
CA GLY A 197 12.75 -3.08 7.91
C GLY A 197 13.75 -1.97 8.20
N ASP A 198 13.32 -0.98 8.98
CA ASP A 198 14.18 0.14 9.33
C ASP A 198 15.36 -0.33 10.19
N LYS A 199 16.54 0.17 9.88
CA LYS A 199 17.71 0.03 10.73
C LYS A 199 17.90 1.32 11.51
N VAL A 200 17.76 1.22 12.82
CA VAL A 200 18.33 2.23 13.74
C VAL A 200 19.76 1.82 14.02
N ALA A 201 20.73 2.58 13.52
CA ALA A 201 22.14 2.20 13.60
C ALA A 201 22.70 2.30 15.02
N SER A 202 22.25 3.24 15.83
CA SER A 202 22.50 3.41 17.26
C SER A 202 21.55 4.48 17.80
N GLU A 203 21.46 4.67 19.13
CA GLU A 203 20.62 5.71 19.73
C GLU A 203 20.91 7.14 19.21
N ASN A 204 22.08 7.36 18.62
CA ASN A 204 22.55 8.63 18.09
C ASN A 204 22.75 8.65 16.56
N ALA A 205 22.36 7.62 15.82
CA ALA A 205 22.55 7.58 14.38
C ALA A 205 21.19 7.70 13.64
N ASN A 206 21.23 8.32 12.45
CA ASN A 206 20.10 8.37 11.57
C ASN A 206 19.60 6.94 11.23
N SER A 207 18.28 6.72 11.30
CA SER A 207 17.70 5.48 10.83
C SER A 207 17.93 5.35 9.31
N ILE A 208 18.22 4.13 8.87
CA ILE A 208 18.22 3.82 7.43
C ILE A 208 16.82 3.35 7.09
N PRO A 209 16.10 4.09 6.22
CA PRO A 209 14.75 3.70 5.83
C PRO A 209 14.78 2.35 5.12
N GLY A 210 13.89 1.47 5.55
CA GLY A 210 13.75 0.12 4.98
C GLY A 210 12.57 -0.03 4.07
N SER A 211 11.75 1.02 3.90
CA SER A 211 10.60 1.00 3.00
C SER A 211 11.03 1.09 1.53
N ILE A 212 10.28 0.39 0.66
CA ILE A 212 10.55 0.32 -0.77
C ILE A 212 9.39 0.95 -1.51
N ALA A 213 9.65 2.00 -2.29
CA ALA A 213 8.65 2.60 -3.16
C ALA A 213 8.40 1.72 -4.39
N ILE A 214 7.13 1.39 -4.62
CA ILE A 214 6.64 0.60 -5.75
C ILE A 214 5.72 1.49 -6.58
N GLU A 215 5.95 1.54 -7.89
CA GLU A 215 5.08 2.20 -8.86
C GLU A 215 4.76 1.21 -9.98
N LEU A 216 3.47 0.96 -10.21
CA LEU A 216 2.99 -0.03 -11.17
C LEU A 216 2.12 0.65 -12.23
N PRO A 217 2.45 0.51 -13.52
CA PRO A 217 1.56 0.95 -14.59
C PRO A 217 0.32 0.04 -14.66
N ILE A 218 -0.82 0.65 -14.90
CA ILE A 218 -2.09 -0.02 -15.20
C ILE A 218 -2.23 -0.05 -16.71
N LYS A 219 -2.14 -1.22 -17.32
CA LYS A 219 -2.18 -1.37 -18.79
C LYS A 219 -3.50 -0.93 -19.38
N ASP A 220 -4.59 -1.40 -18.78
CA ASP A 220 -5.96 -1.02 -19.12
C ASP A 220 -6.40 0.05 -18.14
N ILE A 221 -6.76 1.24 -18.60
CA ILE A 221 -7.11 2.38 -17.74
C ILE A 221 -8.17 1.97 -16.72
N LEU A 222 -7.85 2.15 -15.42
CA LEU A 222 -8.81 1.96 -14.34
C LEU A 222 -9.85 3.08 -14.37
N LYS A 223 -11.13 2.72 -14.47
CA LYS A 223 -12.25 3.66 -14.40
C LYS A 223 -12.90 3.57 -13.03
N VAL A 224 -12.81 4.65 -12.25
CA VAL A 224 -13.52 4.78 -10.99
C VAL A 224 -14.86 5.47 -11.25
N GLN A 225 -15.95 4.84 -10.82
CA GLN A 225 -17.32 5.31 -11.01
C GLN A 225 -17.98 5.59 -9.66
N LYS A 226 -18.97 6.48 -9.65
CA LYS A 226 -19.71 6.88 -8.45
C LYS A 226 -20.32 5.69 -7.72
N GLY A 227 -19.97 5.54 -6.44
CA GLY A 227 -20.53 4.53 -5.56
C GLY A 227 -20.20 3.09 -5.93
N GLN A 228 -19.35 2.87 -6.95
CA GLN A 228 -18.91 1.54 -7.36
C GLN A 228 -17.52 1.20 -6.78
N THR A 229 -17.25 -0.09 -6.71
CA THR A 229 -15.92 -0.61 -6.39
C THR A 229 -15.26 -1.09 -7.68
N SER A 230 -14.07 -0.57 -7.96
CA SER A 230 -13.18 -1.05 -9.03
C SER A 230 -12.01 -1.77 -8.39
N ALA A 231 -11.63 -2.93 -8.87
CA ALA A 231 -10.53 -3.69 -8.30
C ALA A 231 -9.28 -3.68 -9.20
N ILE A 232 -8.12 -3.61 -8.56
CA ILE A 232 -6.80 -3.79 -9.18
C ILE A 232 -6.20 -5.06 -8.62
N HIS A 233 -6.04 -6.09 -9.43
CA HIS A 233 -5.31 -7.28 -9.07
C HIS A 233 -3.80 -7.05 -9.22
N ILE A 234 -3.08 -7.11 -8.10
CA ILE A 234 -1.64 -6.95 -8.03
C ILE A 234 -1.03 -8.34 -7.85
N LYS A 235 -0.43 -8.84 -8.91
CA LYS A 235 0.37 -10.07 -8.85
C LYS A 235 1.62 -9.81 -8.00
N VAL A 236 1.84 -10.64 -7.00
CA VAL A 236 3.03 -10.69 -6.16
C VAL A 236 3.78 -11.98 -6.45
N ASP A 237 4.72 -11.93 -7.40
CA ASP A 237 5.46 -13.10 -7.87
C ASP A 237 6.60 -13.43 -6.91
N LEU A 238 6.35 -14.37 -6.04
CA LEU A 238 7.27 -14.78 -4.97
C LEU A 238 8.53 -15.51 -5.46
N ASP A 239 8.59 -15.94 -6.73
CA ASP A 239 9.85 -16.42 -7.30
C ASP A 239 10.89 -15.28 -7.39
N LYS A 240 10.40 -14.06 -7.57
CA LYS A 240 11.25 -12.90 -7.91
C LYS A 240 12.18 -12.46 -6.78
N TYR A 241 11.88 -12.72 -5.51
CA TYR A 241 12.79 -12.31 -4.44
C TYR A 241 14.17 -13.04 -4.53
N LEU A 242 14.21 -14.28 -5.07
CA LEU A 242 15.46 -15.01 -5.36
C LEU A 242 15.83 -15.01 -6.85
N SER A 243 14.85 -14.92 -7.74
CA SER A 243 15.02 -15.13 -9.19
C SER A 243 14.72 -13.85 -10.00
N GLY A 244 14.87 -12.68 -9.41
CA GLY A 244 14.68 -11.39 -10.06
C GLY A 244 15.83 -11.00 -10.97
N VAL A 245 16.22 -9.74 -10.93
CA VAL A 245 17.41 -9.20 -11.63
C VAL A 245 18.66 -9.92 -11.14
N ASN A 246 18.75 -10.12 -9.83
CA ASN A 246 19.80 -10.93 -9.20
C ASN A 246 19.32 -12.36 -9.04
N LYS A 247 20.22 -13.34 -9.30
CA LYS A 247 19.98 -14.78 -9.09
C LYS A 247 20.62 -15.18 -7.77
N ILE A 248 19.83 -15.17 -6.69
CA ILE A 248 20.28 -15.37 -5.32
C ILE A 248 20.15 -16.85 -4.96
N THR A 249 21.19 -17.41 -4.35
CA THR A 249 21.18 -18.73 -3.73
C THR A 249 21.25 -18.54 -2.22
N LEU A 250 20.28 -19.05 -1.47
CA LEU A 250 20.29 -19.02 -0.01
C LEU A 250 21.43 -19.91 0.52
N SER A 251 22.13 -19.41 1.52
CA SER A 251 23.28 -20.05 2.15
C SER A 251 23.45 -19.54 3.58
N LYS A 252 24.36 -20.11 4.34
CA LYS A 252 24.67 -19.66 5.70
C LYS A 252 25.11 -18.19 5.82
N THR A 253 25.48 -17.56 4.70
CA THR A 253 25.92 -16.16 4.69
C THR A 253 24.77 -15.17 4.47
N ASN A 254 23.61 -15.61 3.94
CA ASN A 254 22.48 -14.75 3.59
C ASN A 254 21.10 -15.33 3.98
N GLU A 255 21.06 -16.40 4.77
CA GLU A 255 19.79 -17.02 5.19
C GLU A 255 19.11 -16.29 6.36
N ASP A 256 19.81 -15.42 7.06
CA ASP A 256 19.28 -14.74 8.26
C ASP A 256 19.52 -13.21 8.17
N ILE A 257 18.59 -12.51 7.55
CA ILE A 257 18.66 -11.07 7.27
C ILE A 257 17.64 -10.34 8.15
N HIS A 258 18.11 -9.34 8.90
CA HIS A 258 17.30 -8.53 9.81
C HIS A 258 17.38 -7.02 9.52
N SER A 259 17.66 -6.63 8.30
CA SER A 259 17.80 -5.23 7.90
C SER A 259 17.81 -5.13 6.38
N VAL A 260 17.60 -3.93 5.84
CA VAL A 260 17.91 -3.65 4.42
C VAL A 260 19.42 -3.61 4.16
N VAL A 261 20.24 -3.40 5.20
CA VAL A 261 21.71 -3.40 5.08
C VAL A 261 22.20 -4.83 4.83
N GLY A 262 22.93 -5.02 3.74
CA GLY A 262 23.37 -6.33 3.28
C GLY A 262 22.30 -7.13 2.53
N ALA A 263 21.13 -6.51 2.26
CA ALA A 263 20.04 -7.11 1.52
C ALA A 263 19.83 -6.47 0.13
N ASP A 264 20.82 -5.73 -0.39
CA ASP A 264 20.67 -4.92 -1.60
C ASP A 264 20.15 -5.71 -2.80
N GLU A 265 20.62 -6.94 -2.99
CA GLU A 265 20.17 -7.81 -4.09
C GLU A 265 18.70 -8.23 -3.93
N PHE A 266 18.27 -8.55 -2.69
CA PHE A 266 16.87 -8.87 -2.39
C PHE A 266 15.99 -7.63 -2.59
N VAL A 267 16.40 -6.46 -2.07
CA VAL A 267 15.69 -5.19 -2.21
C VAL A 267 15.51 -4.84 -3.69
N LYS A 268 16.55 -4.98 -4.50
CA LYS A 268 16.49 -4.74 -5.94
C LYS A 268 15.54 -5.70 -6.64
N ASN A 269 15.60 -6.97 -6.32
CA ASN A 269 14.71 -7.99 -6.87
C ASN A 269 13.23 -7.71 -6.54
N ILE A 270 12.95 -7.31 -5.30
CA ILE A 270 11.60 -6.97 -4.85
C ILE A 270 11.09 -5.74 -5.59
N LYS A 271 11.91 -4.68 -5.65
CA LYS A 271 11.56 -3.41 -6.28
C LYS A 271 11.29 -3.54 -7.78
N GLU A 272 12.11 -4.33 -8.49
CA GLU A 272 12.13 -4.33 -9.95
C GLU A 272 11.32 -5.46 -10.60
N GLY A 273 10.68 -6.34 -9.82
CA GLY A 273 10.00 -7.44 -10.49
C GLY A 273 9.00 -8.25 -9.67
N MET A 274 8.92 -8.04 -8.37
CA MET A 274 8.04 -8.84 -7.54
C MET A 274 6.56 -8.45 -7.69
N PHE A 275 6.29 -7.15 -7.90
CA PHE A 275 4.94 -6.62 -8.03
C PHE A 275 4.62 -6.21 -9.46
N SER A 276 3.40 -6.50 -9.91
CA SER A 276 2.87 -6.04 -11.20
C SER A 276 1.35 -6.00 -11.17
N VAL A 277 0.73 -5.10 -11.94
CA VAL A 277 -0.72 -5.17 -12.17
C VAL A 277 -1.00 -6.33 -13.14
N ASP A 278 -1.87 -7.26 -12.75
CA ASP A 278 -2.29 -8.39 -13.57
C ASP A 278 -3.51 -8.02 -14.41
N HIS A 279 -4.62 -7.67 -13.76
CA HIS A 279 -5.88 -7.28 -14.41
C HIS A 279 -6.73 -6.38 -13.51
N LEU A 280 -7.84 -5.88 -14.06
CA LEU A 280 -8.84 -5.02 -13.42
C LEU A 280 -10.22 -5.70 -13.39
N HIS A 281 -11.01 -5.35 -12.37
CA HIS A 281 -12.45 -5.67 -12.29
C HIS A 281 -13.28 -4.44 -12.01
#